data_821fa35ee8764dcbffa28444d45fb262
#
_entry.id   821fa35ee8764dcbffa28444d45fb262
#
_cell.length_a   1.000
_cell.length_b   1.000
_cell.length_c   1.000
_cell.angle_alpha   90.00
_cell.angle_beta   90.00
_cell.angle_gamma   90.00
#
_symmetry.space_group_name_H-M   'P 1'
#
loop_
_entity.id
_entity.type
_entity.pdbx_description
1 polymer ?
#
loop_
_entity_poly.entity_id
_entity_poly.type
_entity_poly.pdbx_seq_one_letter_code
_entity_poly.pdbx_strand_id
1 'polypeptide(L)'
;MGIPDHLTCILRNLYAGQEATVRAGHGTTDWFQIGKGVHQGCILSLCLFNLYAEYILQNARLDEVQAGIKIAGRNINNLRYAEYTTLMTESKKELKSLLMKVKEEIEKVGLKLNIQKTKTVASGPITSWQIDEETMETVRDFIFLSSKITTDGDCSHEIKRHLLLGRKVMTNLDSILKSRDITSLTKVHLVKAMVFQ
;
A
#
# COMPACT_ATOMS: atom_id res chain seq x y z
N MET A 1 21.55 -1.28 2.27
CA MET A 1 20.44 -1.17 3.23
C MET A 1 20.89 -1.20 4.71
N GLY A 2 22.17 -1.39 5.01
CA GLY A 2 22.72 -1.29 6.38
C GLY A 2 22.21 -2.35 7.37
N ILE A 3 21.69 -3.48 6.88
CA ILE A 3 21.25 -4.59 7.75
C ILE A 3 22.49 -5.32 8.24
N PRO A 4 22.65 -5.50 9.57
CA PRO A 4 23.79 -6.20 10.14
C PRO A 4 23.92 -7.65 9.64
N ASP A 5 25.14 -8.11 9.39
CA ASP A 5 25.41 -9.44 8.83
C ASP A 5 24.86 -10.59 9.67
N HIS A 6 24.89 -10.46 11.00
CA HIS A 6 24.35 -11.49 11.87
C HIS A 6 22.83 -11.68 11.69
N LEU A 7 22.05 -10.60 11.48
CA LEU A 7 20.63 -10.69 11.19
C LEU A 7 20.37 -11.31 9.81
N THR A 8 21.18 -10.94 8.82
CA THR A 8 21.11 -11.54 7.48
C THR A 8 21.40 -13.06 7.54
N CYS A 9 22.36 -13.48 8.34
CA CYS A 9 22.68 -14.88 8.56
C CYS A 9 21.51 -15.64 9.22
N ILE A 10 20.91 -15.07 10.28
CA ILE A 10 19.76 -15.66 10.96
C ILE A 10 18.58 -15.81 10.00
N LEU A 11 18.28 -14.77 9.20
CA LEU A 11 17.22 -14.82 8.21
C LEU A 11 17.46 -15.88 7.14
N ARG A 12 18.69 -15.96 6.64
CA ARG A 12 19.06 -16.99 5.66
C ARG A 12 18.86 -18.41 6.22
N ASN A 13 19.27 -18.64 7.45
CA ASN A 13 19.08 -19.94 8.12
C ASN A 13 17.59 -20.24 8.37
N LEU A 14 16.80 -19.22 8.72
CA LEU A 14 15.36 -19.37 8.94
C LEU A 14 14.61 -19.80 7.67
N TYR A 15 15.03 -19.29 6.51
CA TYR A 15 14.40 -19.59 5.22
C TYR A 15 15.08 -20.71 4.43
N ALA A 16 16.22 -21.24 4.89
CA ALA A 16 16.93 -22.33 4.24
C ALA A 16 16.20 -23.66 4.44
N GLY A 17 15.98 -24.39 3.34
CA GLY A 17 15.41 -25.74 3.39
C GLY A 17 13.97 -25.82 3.88
N GLN A 18 13.19 -24.73 3.78
CA GLN A 18 11.78 -24.76 4.16
C GLN A 18 10.98 -25.65 3.21
N GLU A 19 10.12 -26.47 3.79
CA GLU A 19 9.19 -27.34 3.08
C GLU A 19 7.75 -27.01 3.46
N ALA A 20 6.83 -27.29 2.56
CA ALA A 20 5.41 -27.10 2.78
C ALA A 20 4.60 -28.28 2.24
N THR A 21 3.40 -28.43 2.79
CA THR A 21 2.37 -29.31 2.28
C THR A 21 1.05 -28.54 2.26
N VAL A 22 0.18 -28.86 1.32
CA VAL A 22 -1.14 -28.22 1.18
C VAL A 22 -2.21 -29.21 1.55
N ARG A 23 -3.07 -28.84 2.48
CA ARG A 23 -4.26 -29.61 2.84
C ARG A 23 -5.43 -29.14 1.97
N ALA A 24 -5.89 -30.02 1.10
CA ALA A 24 -7.10 -29.83 0.27
C ALA A 24 -8.22 -30.75 0.76
N GLY A 25 -9.46 -30.51 0.32
CA GLY A 25 -10.62 -31.29 0.73
C GLY A 25 -10.53 -32.79 0.47
N HIS A 26 -9.63 -33.22 -0.41
CA HIS A 26 -9.41 -34.62 -0.79
C HIS A 26 -8.11 -35.23 -0.23
N GLY A 27 -7.41 -34.55 0.69
CA GLY A 27 -6.18 -35.04 1.31
C GLY A 27 -5.10 -33.97 1.43
N THR A 28 -3.88 -34.43 1.69
CA THR A 28 -2.70 -33.60 1.85
C THR A 28 -1.71 -33.93 0.74
N THR A 29 -1.10 -32.92 0.14
CA THR A 29 -0.04 -33.15 -0.88
C THR A 29 1.21 -33.73 -0.24
N ASP A 30 2.10 -34.27 -1.06
CA ASP A 30 3.47 -34.56 -0.65
C ASP A 30 4.20 -33.29 -0.24
N TRP A 31 5.23 -33.42 0.57
CA TRP A 31 6.09 -32.30 0.96
C TRP A 31 6.86 -31.78 -0.25
N PHE A 32 6.87 -30.48 -0.43
CA PHE A 32 7.65 -29.82 -1.47
C PHE A 32 8.47 -28.69 -0.89
N GLN A 33 9.64 -28.43 -1.47
CA GLN A 33 10.52 -27.36 -1.03
C GLN A 33 10.02 -25.99 -1.49
N ILE A 34 10.11 -25.02 -0.58
CA ILE A 34 9.81 -23.61 -0.86
C ILE A 34 11.08 -22.94 -1.34
N GLY A 35 11.18 -22.66 -2.65
CA GLY A 35 12.35 -22.02 -3.25
C GLY A 35 12.34 -20.49 -3.16
N LYS A 36 11.17 -19.84 -3.01
CA LYS A 36 11.01 -18.38 -3.02
C LYS A 36 9.79 -17.97 -2.21
N GLY A 37 9.84 -16.75 -1.69
CA GLY A 37 8.72 -16.11 -1.00
C GLY A 37 8.88 -16.06 0.51
N VAL A 38 7.89 -15.46 1.15
CA VAL A 38 7.79 -15.35 2.61
C VAL A 38 6.45 -15.91 3.07
N HIS A 39 6.40 -16.44 4.28
CA HIS A 39 5.21 -17.08 4.82
C HIS A 39 4.12 -16.04 5.13
N GLN A 40 2.92 -16.19 4.53
CA GLN A 40 1.77 -15.34 4.85
C GLN A 40 1.35 -15.53 6.32
N GLY A 41 1.01 -14.41 6.98
CA GLY A 41 0.61 -14.41 8.39
C GLY A 41 1.77 -14.35 9.40
N CYS A 42 3.01 -14.46 8.96
CA CYS A 42 4.16 -14.21 9.82
C CYS A 42 4.47 -12.72 9.92
N ILE A 43 4.65 -12.20 11.12
CA ILE A 43 4.94 -10.76 11.36
C ILE A 43 6.26 -10.33 10.68
N LEU A 44 7.24 -11.24 10.60
CA LEU A 44 8.52 -10.98 9.95
C LEU A 44 8.38 -10.82 8.44
N SER A 45 7.44 -11.51 7.83
CA SER A 45 7.21 -11.46 6.38
C SER A 45 6.82 -10.08 5.89
N LEU A 46 6.03 -9.34 6.67
CA LEU A 46 5.67 -7.96 6.35
C LEU A 46 6.91 -7.05 6.34
N CYS A 47 7.76 -7.17 7.35
CA CYS A 47 9.01 -6.40 7.44
C CYS A 47 9.94 -6.72 6.26
N LEU A 48 10.11 -8.00 5.92
CA LEU A 48 10.95 -8.44 4.79
C LEU A 48 10.40 -7.96 3.45
N PHE A 49 9.07 -8.01 3.27
CA PHE A 49 8.43 -7.50 2.07
C PHE A 49 8.64 -5.99 1.92
N ASN A 50 8.48 -5.22 3.00
CA ASN A 50 8.71 -3.77 2.97
C ASN A 50 10.16 -3.42 2.65
N LEU A 51 11.14 -4.14 3.22
CA LEU A 51 12.56 -3.98 2.88
C LEU A 51 12.84 -4.30 1.41
N TYR A 52 12.19 -5.34 0.89
CA TYR A 52 12.33 -5.74 -0.50
C TYR A 52 11.72 -4.72 -1.47
N ALA A 53 10.52 -4.23 -1.15
CA ALA A 53 9.87 -3.16 -1.92
C ALA A 53 10.71 -1.87 -1.91
N GLU A 54 11.26 -1.50 -0.75
CA GLU A 54 12.16 -0.34 -0.63
C GLU A 54 13.42 -0.50 -1.48
N TYR A 55 14.06 -1.69 -1.47
CA TYR A 55 15.20 -1.99 -2.33
C TYR A 55 14.89 -1.79 -3.82
N ILE A 56 13.76 -2.31 -4.29
CA ILE A 56 13.31 -2.16 -5.69
C ILE A 56 13.15 -0.68 -6.05
N LEU A 57 12.45 0.07 -5.19
CA LEU A 57 12.15 1.47 -5.47
C LEU A 57 13.37 2.39 -5.37
N GLN A 58 14.34 2.08 -4.50
CA GLN A 58 15.64 2.76 -4.48
C GLN A 58 16.43 2.51 -5.78
N ASN A 59 16.43 1.27 -6.29
CA ASN A 59 17.09 0.96 -7.56
C ASN A 59 16.39 1.64 -8.76
N ALA A 60 15.09 1.84 -8.70
CA ALA A 60 14.35 2.62 -9.70
C ALA A 60 14.72 4.12 -9.71
N ARG A 61 15.47 4.60 -8.69
CA ARG A 61 15.97 5.97 -8.54
C ARG A 61 14.89 7.04 -8.75
N LEU A 62 13.71 6.79 -8.20
CA LEU A 62 12.58 7.72 -8.35
C LEU A 62 12.89 9.10 -7.76
N ASP A 63 13.69 9.15 -6.70
CA ASP A 63 14.03 10.38 -5.99
C ASP A 63 14.98 11.30 -6.81
N GLU A 64 15.71 10.74 -7.80
CA GLU A 64 16.58 11.49 -8.70
C GLU A 64 15.79 12.09 -9.89
N VAL A 65 14.54 11.70 -10.08
CA VAL A 65 13.71 12.16 -11.20
C VAL A 65 13.04 13.48 -10.83
N GLN A 66 13.20 14.49 -11.66
CA GLN A 66 12.56 15.80 -11.45
C GLN A 66 11.04 15.79 -11.69
N ALA A 67 10.52 14.73 -12.32
CA ALA A 67 9.08 14.52 -12.47
C ALA A 67 8.40 14.37 -11.10
N GLY A 68 7.21 14.94 -10.95
CA GLY A 68 6.46 14.91 -9.72
C GLY A 68 5.49 16.07 -9.62
N ILE A 69 4.80 16.18 -8.51
CA ILE A 69 3.93 17.30 -8.18
C ILE A 69 4.56 18.11 -7.04
N LYS A 70 4.42 19.42 -7.07
CA LYS A 70 4.95 20.30 -6.02
C LYS A 70 3.92 20.47 -4.90
N ILE A 71 4.24 19.95 -3.72
CA ILE A 71 3.42 20.14 -2.52
C ILE A 71 4.25 20.85 -1.46
N ALA A 72 3.80 22.00 -1.00
CA ALA A 72 4.51 22.82 0.00
C ALA A 72 5.99 23.06 -0.33
N GLY A 73 6.31 23.30 -1.62
CA GLY A 73 7.68 23.55 -2.10
C GLY A 73 8.55 22.30 -2.26
N ARG A 74 8.04 21.12 -1.96
CA ARG A 74 8.73 19.84 -2.17
C ARG A 74 8.19 19.13 -3.40
N ASN A 75 9.09 18.55 -4.19
CA ASN A 75 8.69 17.70 -5.31
C ASN A 75 8.38 16.30 -4.78
N ILE A 76 7.14 15.83 -5.02
CA ILE A 76 6.69 14.51 -4.61
C ILE A 76 6.27 13.76 -5.88
N ASN A 77 6.94 12.67 -6.17
CA ASN A 77 6.66 11.82 -7.32
C ASN A 77 6.16 10.43 -6.95
N ASN A 78 6.29 10.04 -5.68
CA ASN A 78 5.77 8.78 -5.19
C ASN A 78 5.32 8.87 -3.73
N LEU A 79 4.34 8.05 -3.35
CA LEU A 79 3.94 7.77 -1.97
C LEU A 79 3.91 6.26 -1.79
N ARG A 80 4.42 5.79 -0.65
CA ARG A 80 4.56 4.36 -0.36
C ARG A 80 3.93 4.02 0.98
N TYR A 81 3.17 2.95 0.99
CA TYR A 81 2.62 2.37 2.21
C TYR A 81 2.41 0.88 2.03
N ALA A 82 3.16 0.06 2.76
CA ALA A 82 3.15 -1.40 2.61
C ALA A 82 3.33 -1.81 1.12
N GLU A 83 2.40 -2.58 0.57
CA GLU A 83 2.39 -2.99 -0.84
C GLU A 83 1.85 -1.92 -1.81
N TYR A 84 1.32 -0.82 -1.29
CA TYR A 84 0.76 0.25 -2.12
C TYR A 84 1.82 1.27 -2.49
N THR A 85 1.99 1.49 -3.78
CA THR A 85 2.83 2.57 -4.32
C THR A 85 1.99 3.45 -5.22
N THR A 86 1.94 4.74 -4.94
CA THR A 86 1.31 5.73 -5.79
C THR A 86 2.39 6.56 -6.46
N LEU A 87 2.37 6.63 -7.78
CA LEU A 87 3.24 7.50 -8.58
C LEU A 87 2.46 8.75 -8.97
N MET A 88 3.10 9.91 -8.89
CA MET A 88 2.49 11.20 -9.15
C MET A 88 3.35 12.04 -10.07
N THR A 89 2.75 12.66 -11.08
CA THR A 89 3.42 13.56 -12.02
C THR A 89 2.44 14.57 -12.58
N GLU A 90 2.95 15.63 -13.20
CA GLU A 90 2.14 16.62 -13.90
C GLU A 90 1.78 16.18 -15.33
N SER A 91 2.47 15.18 -15.90
CA SER A 91 2.25 14.73 -17.27
C SER A 91 2.13 13.21 -17.41
N LYS A 92 1.30 12.78 -18.36
CA LYS A 92 1.15 11.36 -18.75
C LYS A 92 2.47 10.73 -19.18
N LYS A 93 3.32 11.48 -19.91
CA LYS A 93 4.60 10.98 -20.42
C LYS A 93 5.58 10.68 -19.27
N GLU A 94 5.66 11.56 -18.30
CA GLU A 94 6.49 11.36 -17.10
C GLU A 94 5.99 10.20 -16.27
N LEU A 95 4.66 10.11 -16.06
CA LEU A 95 4.09 9.00 -15.31
C LEU A 95 4.40 7.64 -15.95
N LYS A 96 4.30 7.57 -17.29
CA LYS A 96 4.69 6.35 -18.02
C LYS A 96 6.18 6.03 -17.83
N SER A 97 7.05 7.04 -17.89
CA SER A 97 8.49 6.86 -17.67
C SER A 97 8.80 6.34 -16.25
N LEU A 98 8.17 6.91 -15.21
CA LEU A 98 8.34 6.44 -13.84
C LEU A 98 7.86 5.00 -13.66
N LEU A 99 6.69 4.69 -14.20
CA LEU A 99 6.10 3.36 -14.09
C LEU A 99 6.94 2.30 -14.80
N MET A 100 7.50 2.61 -15.98
CA MET A 100 8.38 1.70 -16.69
C MET A 100 9.67 1.43 -15.91
N LYS A 101 10.28 2.43 -15.26
CA LYS A 101 11.43 2.23 -14.40
C LYS A 101 11.13 1.29 -13.22
N VAL A 102 9.99 1.51 -12.55
CA VAL A 102 9.55 0.62 -11.45
C VAL A 102 9.31 -0.78 -11.96
N LYS A 103 8.66 -0.93 -13.11
CA LYS A 103 8.37 -2.22 -13.73
C LYS A 103 9.66 -3.00 -14.04
N GLU A 104 10.65 -2.34 -14.67
CA GLU A 104 11.95 -2.95 -14.97
C GLU A 104 12.66 -3.47 -13.71
N GLU A 105 12.65 -2.70 -12.62
CA GLU A 105 13.27 -3.14 -11.38
C GLU A 105 12.50 -4.28 -10.69
N ILE A 106 11.17 -4.26 -10.76
CA ILE A 106 10.31 -5.36 -10.29
C ILE A 106 10.59 -6.65 -11.05
N GLU A 107 10.75 -6.58 -12.37
CA GLU A 107 11.01 -7.75 -13.22
C GLU A 107 12.40 -8.34 -13.01
N LYS A 108 13.43 -7.52 -12.76
CA LYS A 108 14.79 -7.99 -12.42
C LYS A 108 14.82 -8.92 -11.20
N VAL A 109 13.90 -8.71 -10.27
CA VAL A 109 13.80 -9.51 -9.04
C VAL A 109 12.75 -10.63 -9.14
N GLY A 110 12.21 -10.87 -10.35
CA GLY A 110 11.27 -11.96 -10.63
C GLY A 110 9.85 -11.71 -10.16
N LEU A 111 9.50 -10.46 -9.85
CA LEU A 111 8.12 -10.04 -9.59
C LEU A 111 7.47 -9.49 -10.86
N LYS A 112 6.14 -9.38 -10.85
CA LYS A 112 5.38 -8.79 -11.95
C LYS A 112 4.46 -7.69 -11.43
N LEU A 113 4.37 -6.59 -12.17
CA LEU A 113 3.39 -5.55 -11.91
C LEU A 113 1.98 -6.10 -12.17
N ASN A 114 1.09 -5.95 -11.20
CA ASN A 114 -0.30 -6.37 -11.38
C ASN A 114 -1.11 -5.25 -12.05
N ILE A 115 -1.18 -5.26 -13.37
CA ILE A 115 -1.84 -4.22 -14.17
C ILE A 115 -3.35 -4.15 -13.86
N GLN A 116 -4.00 -5.27 -13.60
CA GLN A 116 -5.44 -5.29 -13.27
C GLN A 116 -5.75 -4.57 -11.93
N LYS A 117 -4.82 -4.60 -10.98
CA LYS A 117 -4.94 -3.87 -9.71
C LYS A 117 -4.38 -2.45 -9.77
N THR A 118 -3.62 -2.12 -10.81
CA THR A 118 -3.03 -0.79 -11.00
C THR A 118 -4.06 0.12 -11.66
N LYS A 119 -4.31 1.28 -11.06
CA LYS A 119 -5.30 2.24 -11.56
C LYS A 119 -4.67 3.59 -11.80
N THR A 120 -5.17 4.31 -12.78
CA THR A 120 -4.74 5.67 -13.09
C THR A 120 -5.85 6.66 -12.79
N VAL A 121 -5.46 7.77 -12.17
CA VAL A 121 -6.33 8.92 -11.94
C VAL A 121 -5.69 10.13 -12.61
N ALA A 122 -6.49 10.93 -13.30
CA ALA A 122 -6.03 12.17 -13.92
C ALA A 122 -7.08 13.26 -13.84
N SER A 123 -6.64 14.48 -13.62
CA SER A 123 -7.50 15.67 -13.61
C SER A 123 -7.95 16.14 -15.01
N GLY A 124 -7.43 15.53 -16.07
CA GLY A 124 -7.77 15.85 -17.46
C GLY A 124 -8.29 14.65 -18.24
N PRO A 125 -8.75 14.85 -19.49
CA PRO A 125 -9.28 13.77 -20.31
C PRO A 125 -8.15 12.79 -20.69
N ILE A 126 -8.11 11.64 -20.05
CA ILE A 126 -7.30 10.49 -20.46
C ILE A 126 -8.22 9.46 -21.09
N THR A 127 -8.09 9.24 -22.40
CA THR A 127 -8.95 8.36 -23.16
C THR A 127 -8.59 6.88 -23.03
N SER A 128 -7.32 6.56 -22.92
CA SER A 128 -6.82 5.22 -22.63
C SER A 128 -5.36 5.25 -22.24
N TRP A 129 -4.91 4.29 -21.46
CA TRP A 129 -3.51 4.11 -21.16
C TRP A 129 -3.12 2.64 -21.27
N GLN A 130 -2.10 2.36 -22.07
CA GLN A 130 -1.59 1.02 -22.30
C GLN A 130 -0.14 0.92 -21.84
N ILE A 131 0.16 -0.20 -21.20
CA ILE A 131 1.49 -0.64 -20.82
C ILE A 131 1.63 -2.05 -21.36
N ASP A 132 2.63 -2.28 -22.23
CA ASP A 132 2.91 -3.59 -22.83
C ASP A 132 1.65 -4.27 -23.40
N GLU A 133 0.88 -3.53 -24.20
CA GLU A 133 -0.37 -4.00 -24.82
C GLU A 133 -1.54 -4.23 -23.87
N GLU A 134 -1.34 -4.16 -22.56
CA GLU A 134 -2.43 -4.23 -21.56
C GLU A 134 -2.99 -2.84 -21.27
N THR A 135 -4.33 -2.73 -21.27
CA THR A 135 -5.02 -1.48 -20.97
C THR A 135 -5.15 -1.30 -19.47
N MET A 136 -4.61 -0.19 -18.96
CA MET A 136 -4.78 0.17 -17.55
C MET A 136 -6.11 0.88 -17.33
N GLU A 137 -6.80 0.51 -16.26
CA GLU A 137 -8.06 1.14 -15.88
C GLU A 137 -7.85 2.59 -15.44
N THR A 138 -8.59 3.51 -16.06
CA THR A 138 -8.66 4.90 -15.62
C THR A 138 -9.91 5.09 -14.79
N VAL A 139 -9.74 5.55 -13.56
CA VAL A 139 -10.84 5.75 -12.61
C VAL A 139 -10.98 7.21 -12.23
N ARG A 140 -12.19 7.62 -11.84
CA ARG A 140 -12.47 9.01 -11.41
C ARG A 140 -12.13 9.24 -9.95
N ASP A 141 -12.13 8.19 -9.17
CA ASP A 141 -11.77 8.22 -7.76
C ASP A 141 -11.14 6.90 -7.33
N PHE A 142 -10.37 6.94 -6.25
CA PHE A 142 -9.84 5.76 -5.61
C PHE A 142 -9.65 6.00 -4.12
N ILE A 143 -9.55 4.91 -3.35
CA ILE A 143 -9.30 4.99 -1.91
C ILE A 143 -7.84 4.68 -1.66
N PHE A 144 -7.12 5.63 -1.07
CA PHE A 144 -5.74 5.50 -0.63
C PHE A 144 -5.66 5.75 0.88
N LEU A 145 -5.17 4.78 1.64
CA LEU A 145 -5.07 4.86 3.11
C LEU A 145 -6.38 5.32 3.78
N SER A 146 -7.48 4.72 3.37
CA SER A 146 -8.83 5.06 3.83
C SER A 146 -9.34 6.43 3.40
N SER A 147 -8.58 7.23 2.65
CA SER A 147 -9.03 8.52 2.10
C SER A 147 -9.44 8.40 0.64
N LYS A 148 -10.59 8.96 0.30
CA LYS A 148 -11.10 9.01 -1.07
C LYS A 148 -10.48 10.20 -1.81
N ILE A 149 -9.71 9.89 -2.87
CA ILE A 149 -9.09 10.88 -3.77
C ILE A 149 -9.90 10.92 -5.06
N THR A 150 -10.26 12.10 -5.52
CA THR A 150 -11.07 12.34 -6.71
C THR A 150 -10.31 13.13 -7.76
N THR A 151 -10.68 12.99 -9.04
CA THR A 151 -10.05 13.68 -10.16
C THR A 151 -10.27 15.19 -10.16
N ASP A 152 -11.36 15.67 -9.56
CA ASP A 152 -11.70 17.09 -9.46
C ASP A 152 -11.02 17.78 -8.26
N GLY A 153 -10.35 17.01 -7.39
CA GLY A 153 -9.71 17.51 -6.17
C GLY A 153 -10.71 17.98 -5.10
N ASP A 154 -12.01 17.73 -5.26
CA ASP A 154 -13.03 18.09 -4.26
C ASP A 154 -12.98 17.12 -3.07
N CYS A 155 -12.53 17.61 -1.94
CA CYS A 155 -12.49 16.86 -0.68
C CYS A 155 -13.83 16.88 0.09
N SER A 156 -14.86 17.57 -0.38
CA SER A 156 -16.15 17.72 0.32
C SER A 156 -16.82 16.37 0.59
N HIS A 157 -16.74 15.45 -0.38
CA HIS A 157 -17.26 14.09 -0.22
C HIS A 157 -16.52 13.29 0.83
N GLU A 158 -15.20 13.42 0.88
CA GLU A 158 -14.37 12.74 1.85
C GLU A 158 -14.60 13.28 3.27
N ILE A 159 -14.69 14.60 3.42
CA ILE A 159 -15.04 15.23 4.71
C ILE A 159 -16.39 14.72 5.21
N LYS A 160 -17.42 14.72 4.35
CA LYS A 160 -18.75 14.19 4.70
C LYS A 160 -18.69 12.70 5.09
N ARG A 161 -17.91 11.89 4.36
CA ARG A 161 -17.72 10.48 4.67
C ARG A 161 -17.10 10.28 6.05
N HIS A 162 -16.03 10.99 6.37
CA HIS A 162 -15.39 10.93 7.69
C HIS A 162 -16.31 11.39 8.82
N LEU A 163 -17.07 12.46 8.60
CA LEU A 163 -18.08 12.92 9.57
C LEU A 163 -19.16 11.86 9.83
N LEU A 164 -19.62 11.15 8.78
CA LEU A 164 -20.59 10.07 8.94
C LEU A 164 -20.00 8.86 9.68
N LEU A 165 -18.73 8.49 9.39
CA LEU A 165 -18.04 7.45 10.11
C LEU A 165 -17.86 7.79 11.59
N GLY A 166 -17.40 9.01 11.90
CA GLY A 166 -17.29 9.50 13.27
C GLY A 166 -18.63 9.48 14.01
N ARG A 167 -19.71 9.93 13.36
CA ARG A 167 -21.06 9.85 13.93
C ARG A 167 -21.49 8.42 14.20
N LYS A 168 -21.23 7.48 13.29
CA LYS A 168 -21.54 6.07 13.48
C LYS A 168 -20.79 5.48 14.68
N VAL A 169 -19.51 5.79 14.82
CA VAL A 169 -18.71 5.36 15.98
C VAL A 169 -19.27 5.95 17.28
N MET A 170 -19.59 7.24 17.32
CA MET A 170 -20.21 7.88 18.48
C MET A 170 -21.55 7.22 18.86
N THR A 171 -22.37 6.87 17.87
CA THR A 171 -23.63 6.16 18.11
C THR A 171 -23.38 4.77 18.70
N ASN A 172 -22.40 4.05 18.22
CA ASN A 172 -22.02 2.72 18.76
C ASN A 172 -21.49 2.81 20.19
N LEU A 173 -20.88 3.94 20.57
CA LEU A 173 -20.36 4.20 21.91
C LEU A 173 -21.43 4.76 22.88
N ASP A 174 -22.65 5.03 22.44
CA ASP A 174 -23.67 5.75 23.20
C ASP A 174 -23.95 5.09 24.57
N SER A 175 -24.07 3.76 24.62
CA SER A 175 -24.28 3.03 25.88
C SER A 175 -23.14 3.21 26.88
N ILE A 176 -21.90 3.19 26.38
CA ILE A 176 -20.69 3.38 27.19
C ILE A 176 -20.59 4.84 27.66
N LEU A 177 -20.87 5.79 26.79
CA LEU A 177 -20.79 7.21 27.08
C LEU A 177 -21.86 7.65 28.10
N LYS A 178 -23.03 7.00 28.12
CA LYS A 178 -24.11 7.24 29.06
C LYS A 178 -23.95 6.48 30.39
N SER A 179 -23.09 5.45 30.44
CA SER A 179 -22.86 4.69 31.70
C SER A 179 -22.31 5.61 32.79
N ARG A 180 -22.83 5.45 34.03
CA ARG A 180 -22.34 6.14 35.20
C ARG A 180 -21.12 5.47 35.83
N ASP A 181 -20.89 4.19 35.52
CA ASP A 181 -19.81 3.39 36.10
C ASP A 181 -18.44 3.69 35.42
N ILE A 182 -18.46 4.39 34.33
CA ILE A 182 -17.23 4.70 33.55
C ILE A 182 -16.87 6.18 33.78
N THR A 183 -15.62 6.41 34.19
CA THR A 183 -15.12 7.75 34.47
C THR A 183 -15.09 8.62 33.20
N SER A 184 -15.28 9.93 33.38
CA SER A 184 -15.22 10.89 32.25
C SER A 184 -13.86 10.85 31.53
N LEU A 185 -12.76 10.61 32.27
CA LEU A 185 -11.43 10.51 31.68
C LEU A 185 -11.34 9.30 30.72
N THR A 186 -11.85 8.15 31.14
CA THR A 186 -11.88 6.94 30.30
C THR A 186 -12.75 7.15 29.06
N LYS A 187 -13.90 7.83 29.19
CA LYS A 187 -14.76 8.17 28.04
C LYS A 187 -14.04 9.06 27.03
N VAL A 188 -13.31 10.08 27.49
CA VAL A 188 -12.52 10.98 26.62
C VAL A 188 -11.41 10.20 25.90
N HIS A 189 -10.69 9.32 26.60
CA HIS A 189 -9.67 8.47 25.97
C HIS A 189 -10.27 7.54 24.92
N LEU A 190 -11.42 6.93 25.20
CA LEU A 190 -12.12 6.07 24.25
C LEU A 190 -12.53 6.83 22.99
N VAL A 191 -13.13 8.01 23.14
CA VAL A 191 -13.53 8.85 22.01
C VAL A 191 -12.30 9.27 21.18
N LYS A 192 -11.20 9.69 21.85
CA LYS A 192 -9.96 10.03 21.14
C LYS A 192 -9.42 8.86 20.35
N ALA A 193 -9.39 7.65 20.91
CA ALA A 193 -8.86 6.47 20.26
C ALA A 193 -9.75 5.93 19.13
N MET A 194 -11.06 6.17 19.16
CA MET A 194 -12.01 5.56 18.23
C MET A 194 -12.52 6.53 17.14
N VAL A 195 -12.48 7.83 17.39
CA VAL A 195 -13.06 8.85 16.47
C VAL A 195 -11.98 9.70 15.81
N PHE A 196 -10.86 9.93 16.50
CA PHE A 196 -9.80 10.83 16.04
C PHE A 196 -8.50 10.06 15.68
N GLN A 197 -8.65 8.90 15.08
CA GLN A 197 -7.53 8.15 14.51
C GLN A 197 -7.10 8.71 13.16
#